data_e14864138d369f3b80ab4366137dcbd4
#
_entry.id   e14864138d369f3b80ab4366137dcbd4
#
_cell.length_a   1.000
_cell.length_b   1.000
_cell.length_c   1.000
_cell.angle_alpha   90.00
_cell.angle_beta   90.00
_cell.angle_gamma   90.00
#
_symmetry.space_group_name_H-M   'P 1'
#
loop_
_entity.id
_entity.type
_entity.pdbx_description
1 polymer ?
#
loop_
_entity_poly.entity_id
_entity_poly.type
_entity_poly.pdbx_seq_one_letter_code
_entity_poly.pdbx_strand_id
1 'polypeptide(L)' 'MNPDLEFLVEVWDGMKHYIPKKDRLQAAEQIITIFDENADLTDIQDNINMFDSAMKNAIIGHFGLDEAEDDEDWE' A
#
# COMPACT_ATOMS: atom_id res chain seq x y z
N MET A 1 7.58 12.63 5.95
CA MET A 1 7.11 11.26 6.04
C MET A 1 7.89 10.57 7.11
N ASN A 2 7.27 9.78 7.94
CA ASN A 2 8.01 9.18 9.04
C ASN A 2 8.81 7.98 8.54
N PRO A 3 9.81 7.56 9.29
CA PRO A 3 10.70 6.49 8.84
C PRO A 3 9.99 5.17 8.58
N ASP A 4 8.94 4.88 9.32
CA ASP A 4 8.24 3.63 9.15
C ASP A 4 7.54 3.63 7.80
N LEU A 5 6.99 4.74 7.40
CA LEU A 5 6.31 4.83 6.13
C LEU A 5 7.33 4.78 5.00
N GLU A 6 8.48 5.40 5.18
CA GLU A 6 9.50 5.32 4.19
C GLU A 6 9.96 3.89 4.02
N PHE A 7 10.05 3.15 5.08
CA PHE A 7 10.46 1.76 5.02
C PHE A 7 9.42 0.95 4.24
N LEU A 8 8.15 1.23 4.44
CA LEU A 8 7.11 0.54 3.70
C LEU A 8 7.24 0.83 2.21
N VAL A 9 7.50 2.07 1.84
CA VAL A 9 7.64 2.44 0.45
C VAL A 9 8.81 1.66 -0.16
N GLU A 10 9.92 1.60 0.56
CA GLU A 10 11.06 0.91 0.05
C GLU A 10 10.83 -0.58 -0.08
N VAL A 11 10.23 -1.19 0.89
CA VAL A 11 9.96 -2.61 0.85
C VAL A 11 9.03 -2.93 -0.31
N TRP A 12 7.96 -2.16 -0.45
CA TRP A 12 7.00 -2.44 -1.51
C TRP A 12 7.63 -2.23 -2.88
N ASP A 13 8.38 -1.15 -3.03
CA ASP A 13 8.96 -0.84 -4.30
C ASP A 13 9.99 -1.91 -4.70
N GLY A 14 10.68 -2.46 -3.75
CA GLY A 14 11.65 -3.49 -4.05
C GLY A 14 11.06 -4.86 -4.26
N MET A 15 9.88 -5.11 -3.65
CA MET A 15 9.30 -6.44 -3.73
C MET A 15 8.28 -6.59 -4.84
N LYS A 16 7.64 -5.51 -5.24
CA LYS A 16 6.52 -5.66 -6.17
C LYS A 16 6.96 -6.21 -7.52
N HIS A 17 8.24 -6.03 -7.85
CA HIS A 17 8.71 -6.52 -9.12
C HIS A 17 8.75 -8.05 -9.16
N TYR A 18 8.74 -8.68 -8.01
CA TYR A 18 8.76 -10.13 -7.96
C TYR A 18 7.36 -10.72 -7.82
N ILE A 19 6.34 -9.89 -7.83
CA ILE A 19 4.98 -10.36 -7.64
C ILE A 19 4.19 -10.12 -8.92
N PRO A 20 3.52 -11.13 -9.45
CA PRO A 20 2.74 -10.94 -10.67
C PRO A 20 1.67 -9.88 -10.44
N LYS A 21 1.35 -9.13 -11.48
CA LYS A 21 0.37 -8.08 -11.32
C LYS A 21 -0.92 -8.56 -10.75
N LYS A 22 -1.36 -9.73 -11.10
CA LYS A 22 -2.65 -10.22 -10.61
C LYS A 22 -2.62 -10.51 -9.12
N ASP A 23 -1.42 -10.70 -8.54
CA ASP A 23 -1.35 -10.99 -7.13
C ASP A 23 -0.90 -9.78 -6.32
N ARG A 24 -0.65 -8.66 -6.95
CA ARG A 24 -0.10 -7.52 -6.23
C ARG A 24 -1.05 -6.93 -5.20
N LEU A 25 -2.34 -6.90 -5.50
CA LEU A 25 -3.28 -6.36 -4.53
C LEU A 25 -3.30 -7.22 -3.27
N GLN A 26 -3.32 -8.53 -3.45
CA GLN A 26 -3.36 -9.40 -2.30
C GLN A 26 -2.06 -9.30 -1.52
N ALA A 27 -0.93 -9.21 -2.20
CA ALA A 27 0.34 -9.07 -1.52
C ALA A 27 0.41 -7.74 -0.78
N ALA A 28 -0.11 -6.68 -1.38
CA ALA A 28 -0.11 -5.38 -0.73
C ALA A 28 -0.97 -5.40 0.52
N GLU A 29 -2.10 -6.08 0.48
CA GLU A 29 -2.96 -6.19 1.65
C GLU A 29 -2.24 -6.91 2.78
N GLN A 30 -1.49 -7.95 2.45
CA GLN A 30 -0.76 -8.67 3.45
C GLN A 30 0.33 -7.80 4.07
N ILE A 31 1.06 -7.06 3.24
CA ILE A 31 2.12 -6.21 3.72
C ILE A 31 1.56 -5.10 4.60
N ILE A 32 0.46 -4.50 4.19
CA ILE A 32 -0.16 -3.43 4.98
C ILE A 32 -0.59 -3.96 6.33
N THR A 33 -1.14 -5.16 6.38
CA THR A 33 -1.58 -5.74 7.63
C THR A 33 -0.39 -5.91 8.58
N ILE A 34 0.73 -6.41 8.05
CA ILE A 34 1.89 -6.62 8.88
C ILE A 34 2.47 -5.28 9.36
N PHE A 35 2.53 -4.30 8.48
CA PHE A 35 3.07 -3.02 8.87
C PHE A 35 2.16 -2.31 9.86
N ASP A 36 0.86 -2.46 9.71
CA ASP A 36 -0.06 -1.80 10.62
C ASP A 36 0.11 -2.33 12.04
N GLU A 37 0.51 -3.59 12.17
CA GLU A 37 0.70 -4.14 13.49
C GLU A 37 2.06 -3.83 14.07
N ASN A 38 3.04 -3.53 13.26
CA ASN A 38 4.38 -3.38 13.74
C ASN A 38 5.02 -2.03 13.49
N ALA A 39 4.39 -1.15 12.79
CA ALA A 39 4.97 0.15 12.45
C ALA A 39 3.94 1.26 12.56
N ASP A 40 4.43 2.49 12.52
CA ASP A 40 3.56 3.63 12.69
C ASP A 40 3.16 4.12 11.32
N LEU A 41 1.93 3.94 10.92
CA LEU A 41 1.44 4.34 9.62
C LEU A 41 0.50 5.53 9.71
N THR A 42 0.68 6.40 10.68
CA THR A 42 -0.26 7.51 10.84
C THR A 42 -0.21 8.47 9.65
N ASP A 43 0.93 8.56 8.94
CA ASP A 43 0.99 9.48 7.82
C ASP A 43 0.61 8.82 6.51
N ILE A 44 0.15 7.59 6.50
CA ILE A 44 -0.02 6.89 5.26
C ILE A 44 -1.10 7.51 4.40
N GLN A 45 -2.14 8.05 5.01
CA GLN A 45 -3.22 8.62 4.24
C GLN A 45 -2.74 9.89 3.53
N ASP A 46 -1.89 10.67 4.16
CA ASP A 46 -1.40 11.89 3.56
C ASP A 46 -0.41 11.58 2.45
N ASN A 47 0.15 10.41 2.41
CA ASN A 47 1.13 10.06 1.43
C ASN A 47 0.68 8.95 0.49
N ILE A 48 -0.62 8.72 0.42
CA ILE A 48 -1.16 7.60 -0.31
C ILE A 48 -0.84 7.71 -1.79
N ASN A 49 -0.66 8.90 -2.31
CA ASN A 49 -0.39 9.05 -3.72
C ASN A 49 1.01 8.64 -4.12
N MET A 50 1.87 8.31 -3.18
CA MET A 50 3.18 7.85 -3.49
C MET A 50 3.14 6.39 -3.89
N PHE A 51 2.05 5.69 -3.68
CA PHE A 51 1.99 4.26 -3.94
C PHE A 51 1.30 3.99 -5.27
N ASP A 52 1.56 2.83 -5.83
CA ASP A 52 0.90 2.46 -7.08
C ASP A 52 -0.53 2.02 -6.78
N SER A 53 -1.27 1.65 -7.80
CA SER A 53 -2.67 1.34 -7.64
C SER A 53 -2.91 0.16 -6.70
N ALA A 54 -2.10 -0.86 -6.79
CA ALA A 54 -2.31 -2.04 -5.96
C ALA A 54 -2.15 -1.70 -4.49
N MET A 55 -1.08 -1.02 -4.13
CA MET A 55 -0.84 -0.66 -2.74
C MET A 55 -1.86 0.37 -2.29
N LYS A 56 -2.22 1.32 -3.15
CA LYS A 56 -3.19 2.33 -2.80
C LYS A 56 -4.53 1.68 -2.48
N ASN A 57 -4.97 0.75 -3.31
CA ASN A 57 -6.24 0.08 -3.05
C ASN A 57 -6.18 -0.76 -1.79
N ALA A 58 -5.04 -1.37 -1.52
CA ALA A 58 -4.89 -2.13 -0.29
C ALA A 58 -5.00 -1.23 0.93
N ILE A 59 -4.41 -0.06 0.87
CA ILE A 59 -4.46 0.88 1.98
C ILE A 59 -5.89 1.36 2.18
N ILE A 60 -6.57 1.69 1.11
CA ILE A 60 -7.94 2.16 1.20
C ILE A 60 -8.81 1.07 1.83
N GLY A 61 -8.63 -0.16 1.39
CA GLY A 61 -9.45 -1.23 1.93
C GLY A 61 -9.12 -1.57 3.38
N HIS A 62 -7.84 -1.55 3.71
CA HIS A 62 -7.43 -1.94 5.05
C HIS A 62 -7.86 -0.89 6.09
N PHE A 63 -7.72 0.38 5.76
CA PHE A 63 -8.04 1.42 6.73
C PHE A 63 -9.46 1.95 6.56
N GLY A 64 -10.20 1.44 5.59
CA GLY A 64 -11.58 1.87 5.40
C GLY A 64 -11.69 3.31 4.92
N LEU A 65 -10.74 3.76 4.10
CA LEU A 65 -10.80 5.11 3.63
C LEU A 65 -11.83 5.23 2.52
N ASP A 66 -12.40 6.42 2.38
CA ASP A 66 -13.42 6.57 1.46
C ASP A 66 -12.93 7.04 0.16
N GLU A 67 -11.89 6.83 -0.35
CA GLU A 67 -11.38 7.39 -1.45
C GLU A 67 -11.83 6.77 -2.65
N ALA A 68 -12.64 6.69 -3.16
CA ALA A 68 -13.13 6.04 -4.18
C ALA A 68 -12.58 6.27 -5.49
N GLU A 69 -11.54 6.48 -5.73
CA GLU A 69 -11.03 6.80 -6.90
C GLU A 69 -10.87 5.74 -7.81
N ASP A 70 -11.19 4.99 -8.08
CA ASP A 70 -11.15 3.90 -8.80
C ASP A 70 -10.41 3.91 -9.97
N ASP A 71 -9.52 3.55 -10.22
CA ASP A 71 -8.87 3.51 -11.26
C ASP A 71 -8.68 2.21 -11.66
N GLU A 72 -9.14 1.71 -12.44
CA GLU A 72 -9.09 0.48 -12.73
C GLU A 72 -7.97 0.03 -13.48
N ASP A 73 -7.09 0.64 -13.70
CA ASP A 73 -6.07 0.11 -14.44
C ASP A 73 -5.04 -0.55 -13.74
N TRP A 74 -5.20 -1.03 -12.68
CA TRP A 74 -4.15 -1.65 -11.98
C TRP A 74 -4.11 -3.10 -12.33
N GLU A 75 -4.84 -3.54 -13.24
CA GLU A 75 -4.79 -4.83 -13.51
C GLU A 75 -3.86 -5.10 -14.46
#